data_16f63917ef622fc7d8b7d9f3dff47daf
#
_entry.id   16f63917ef622fc7d8b7d9f3dff47daf
#
_cell.length_a   1.000
_cell.length_b   1.000
_cell.length_c   1.000
_cell.angle_alpha   90.00
_cell.angle_beta   90.00
_cell.angle_gamma   90.00
#
_symmetry.space_group_name_H-M   'P 1'
#
loop_
_entity.id
_entity.type
_entity.pdbx_description
1 polymer ?
#
loop_
_entity_poly.entity_id
_entity_poly.type
_entity_poly.pdbx_seq_one_letter_code
_entity_poly.pdbx_strand_id
1 'polypeptide(L)'
;MKSDITDALHREFGRSISREEMLSLPIRRYEGDVCMVATPQDLARALADIRQETAVGFDTETRPAFVSGESYPPCLAQVATARTVYLFQLVRAEVFPVIAELLNAPHIVKAGVSLAHDLHTLKDVFAFEANNVLDLGIVARHCGLKQTGVRNLAGMLLGFRIAKGTKTSNWATRVLSAAQISYAATDAWACRELYLRFQGLGLLQMLNARADATGPLTTTP
;
A
#
# COMPACT_ATOMS: atom_id res chain seq x y z
N MET A 1 21.67 -13.98 14.77
CA MET A 1 20.81 -13.97 13.55
C MET A 1 19.88 -12.76 13.40
N LYS A 2 19.10 -12.35 14.44
CA LYS A 2 18.22 -11.14 14.33
C LYS A 2 18.99 -9.82 14.27
N SER A 3 20.06 -9.65 15.05
CA SER A 3 20.91 -8.45 15.00
C SER A 3 21.61 -8.34 13.66
N ASP A 4 22.01 -9.46 13.09
CA ASP A 4 22.82 -9.50 11.86
C ASP A 4 22.06 -8.97 10.63
N ILE A 5 20.75 -9.31 10.46
CA ILE A 5 19.93 -8.82 9.34
C ILE A 5 19.62 -7.33 9.54
N THR A 6 19.25 -6.91 10.75
CA THR A 6 18.99 -5.50 11.05
C THR A 6 20.25 -4.66 10.90
N ASP A 7 21.39 -5.15 11.34
CA ASP A 7 22.67 -4.46 11.19
C ASP A 7 23.15 -4.43 9.74
N ALA A 8 22.88 -5.49 8.96
CA ALA A 8 23.11 -5.51 7.52
C ALA A 8 22.23 -4.48 6.80
N LEU A 9 20.93 -4.44 7.13
CA LEU A 9 19.99 -3.45 6.59
C LEU A 9 20.47 -2.01 6.88
N HIS A 10 20.90 -1.74 8.13
CA HIS A 10 21.34 -0.40 8.50
C HIS A 10 22.70 -0.03 7.87
N ARG A 11 23.57 -0.99 7.61
CA ARG A 11 24.82 -0.75 6.85
C ARG A 11 24.56 -0.44 5.39
N GLU A 12 23.62 -1.16 4.78
CA GLU A 12 23.32 -1.01 3.33
C GLU A 12 22.47 0.22 3.03
N PHE A 13 21.43 0.48 3.84
CA PHE A 13 20.40 1.50 3.53
C PHE A 13 20.35 2.65 4.56
N GLY A 14 21.11 2.57 5.64
CA GLY A 14 20.97 3.50 6.76
C GLY A 14 19.64 3.32 7.51
N ARG A 15 19.36 4.25 8.43
CA ARG A 15 18.09 4.30 9.19
C ARG A 15 17.15 5.39 8.71
N SER A 16 17.64 6.28 7.91
CA SER A 16 16.92 7.42 7.32
C SER A 16 17.62 7.86 6.05
N ILE A 17 16.89 8.51 5.17
CA ILE A 17 17.41 9.15 3.97
C ILE A 17 17.34 10.67 4.13
N SER A 18 18.40 11.39 3.84
CA SER A 18 18.42 12.86 3.86
C SER A 18 17.62 13.45 2.70
N ARG A 19 17.34 14.76 2.77
CA ARG A 19 16.68 15.46 1.68
C ARG A 19 17.53 15.49 0.41
N GLU A 20 18.84 15.68 0.57
CA GLU A 20 19.78 15.72 -0.55
C GLU A 20 19.88 14.36 -1.24
N GLU A 21 20.07 13.29 -0.48
CA GLU A 21 20.06 11.92 -1.01
C GLU A 21 18.73 11.60 -1.72
N MET A 22 17.59 11.94 -1.11
CA MET A 22 16.28 11.75 -1.75
C MET A 22 16.18 12.52 -3.07
N LEU A 23 16.71 13.75 -3.14
CA LEU A 23 16.65 14.57 -4.36
C LEU A 23 17.58 14.07 -5.47
N SER A 24 18.66 13.37 -5.12
CA SER A 24 19.58 12.76 -6.10
C SER A 24 19.01 11.49 -6.76
N LEU A 25 18.01 10.86 -6.15
CA LEU A 25 17.39 9.67 -6.69
C LEU A 25 16.54 9.95 -7.94
N PRO A 26 16.52 9.02 -8.91
CA PRO A 26 15.64 9.14 -10.07
C PRO A 26 14.18 9.15 -9.64
N ILE A 27 13.36 9.97 -10.32
CA ILE A 27 11.91 9.92 -10.16
C ILE A 27 11.41 8.72 -10.95
N ARG A 28 10.60 7.85 -10.28
CA ARG A 28 9.86 6.79 -10.95
C ARG A 28 8.38 6.91 -10.73
N ARG A 29 7.63 6.43 -11.70
CA ARG A 29 6.19 6.25 -11.68
C ARG A 29 5.91 4.84 -12.18
N TYR A 30 4.73 4.35 -11.87
CA TYR A 30 4.29 3.11 -12.50
C TYR A 30 4.04 3.35 -14.00
N GLU A 31 4.65 2.52 -14.83
CA GLU A 31 4.60 2.63 -16.30
C GLU A 31 3.89 1.42 -16.95
N GLY A 32 3.38 0.49 -16.12
CA GLY A 32 2.61 -0.66 -16.59
C GLY A 32 1.14 -0.34 -16.79
N ASP A 33 0.34 -1.39 -16.97
CA ASP A 33 -1.08 -1.31 -17.23
C ASP A 33 -1.85 -0.79 -16.00
N VAL A 34 -2.66 0.25 -16.20
CA VAL A 34 -3.60 0.77 -15.19
C VAL A 34 -5.01 0.58 -15.70
N CYS A 35 -5.84 -0.12 -14.92
CA CYS A 35 -7.24 -0.33 -15.20
C CYS A 35 -8.11 0.46 -14.24
N MET A 36 -8.81 1.48 -14.75
CA MET A 36 -9.95 2.09 -14.04
C MET A 36 -11.12 1.13 -14.14
N VAL A 37 -11.47 0.49 -13.02
CA VAL A 37 -12.53 -0.53 -13.00
C VAL A 37 -13.89 0.15 -13.16
N ALA A 38 -14.45 0.07 -14.37
CA ALA A 38 -15.66 0.79 -14.75
C ALA A 38 -16.75 -0.11 -15.33
N THR A 39 -16.41 -1.28 -15.84
CA THR A 39 -17.35 -2.20 -16.50
C THR A 39 -17.39 -3.55 -15.78
N PRO A 40 -18.44 -4.39 -16.01
CA PRO A 40 -18.47 -5.77 -15.52
C PRO A 40 -17.25 -6.60 -16.00
N GLN A 41 -16.74 -6.33 -17.20
CA GLN A 41 -15.56 -6.97 -17.76
C GLN A 41 -14.30 -6.59 -16.97
N ASP A 42 -14.17 -5.31 -16.59
CA ASP A 42 -13.05 -4.85 -15.75
C ASP A 42 -13.09 -5.51 -14.37
N LEU A 43 -14.29 -5.62 -13.77
CA LEU A 43 -14.48 -6.32 -12.49
C LEU A 43 -14.07 -7.80 -12.58
N ALA A 44 -14.51 -8.49 -13.61
CA ALA A 44 -14.17 -9.90 -13.83
C ALA A 44 -12.66 -10.09 -14.04
N ARG A 45 -12.03 -9.20 -14.83
CA ARG A 45 -10.58 -9.20 -15.06
C ARG A 45 -9.83 -8.95 -13.76
N ALA A 46 -10.21 -7.92 -13.01
CA ALA A 46 -9.57 -7.57 -11.73
C ALA A 46 -9.64 -8.74 -10.74
N LEU A 47 -10.82 -9.34 -10.60
CA LEU A 47 -11.02 -10.49 -9.72
C LEU A 47 -10.19 -11.70 -10.14
N ALA A 48 -10.14 -12.00 -11.43
CA ALA A 48 -9.35 -13.11 -11.95
C ALA A 48 -7.84 -12.93 -11.72
N ASP A 49 -7.33 -11.71 -11.93
CA ASP A 49 -5.92 -11.39 -11.69
C ASP A 49 -5.57 -11.42 -10.19
N ILE A 50 -6.42 -10.81 -9.35
CA ILE A 50 -6.22 -10.75 -7.89
C ILE A 50 -6.17 -12.16 -7.29
N ARG A 51 -7.05 -13.05 -7.73
CA ARG A 51 -7.11 -14.45 -7.24
C ARG A 51 -5.84 -15.25 -7.53
N GLN A 52 -5.01 -14.83 -8.46
CA GLN A 52 -3.74 -15.49 -8.80
C GLN A 52 -2.57 -14.98 -7.95
N GLU A 53 -2.76 -13.89 -7.20
CA GLU A 53 -1.70 -13.29 -6.42
C GLU A 53 -1.55 -13.93 -5.04
N THR A 54 -0.33 -13.94 -4.55
CA THR A 54 -0.02 -14.25 -3.14
C THR A 54 0.18 -12.96 -2.32
N ALA A 55 0.47 -11.85 -3.00
CA ALA A 55 0.58 -10.53 -2.40
C ALA A 55 0.24 -9.43 -3.42
N VAL A 56 -0.50 -8.44 -2.97
CA VAL A 56 -0.80 -7.23 -3.72
C VAL A 56 -0.33 -5.99 -2.97
N GLY A 57 0.01 -4.93 -3.70
CA GLY A 57 0.10 -3.61 -3.13
C GLY A 57 -1.30 -3.04 -2.95
N PHE A 58 -1.58 -2.48 -1.78
CA PHE A 58 -2.88 -1.90 -1.45
C PHE A 58 -2.72 -0.50 -0.89
N ASP A 59 -3.52 0.44 -1.38
CA ASP A 59 -3.59 1.79 -0.86
C ASP A 59 -5.01 2.35 -1.03
N THR A 60 -5.32 3.48 -0.41
CA THR A 60 -6.59 4.17 -0.56
C THR A 60 -6.38 5.67 -0.66
N GLU A 61 -7.33 6.36 -1.29
CA GLU A 61 -7.33 7.81 -1.34
C GLU A 61 -8.66 8.37 -0.83
N THR A 62 -8.55 9.41 -0.02
CA THR A 62 -9.67 10.09 0.62
C THR A 62 -9.73 11.54 0.16
N ARG A 63 -10.91 12.09 0.00
CA ARG A 63 -11.05 13.54 -0.28
C ARG A 63 -10.48 14.34 0.88
N PRO A 64 -9.82 15.49 0.63
CA PRO A 64 -9.25 16.28 1.70
C PRO A 64 -10.35 16.86 2.60
N ALA A 65 -10.11 16.84 3.91
CA ALA A 65 -10.89 17.59 4.89
C ALA A 65 -10.26 18.96 5.07
N PHE A 66 -11.03 20.01 4.90
CA PHE A 66 -10.58 21.40 5.06
C PHE A 66 -11.00 22.00 6.39
N VAL A 67 -11.91 21.35 7.10
CA VAL A 67 -12.40 21.76 8.41
C VAL A 67 -11.84 20.80 9.46
N SER A 68 -11.33 21.36 10.56
CA SER A 68 -10.82 20.56 11.67
C SER A 68 -11.93 19.68 12.26
N GLY A 69 -11.64 18.38 12.42
CA GLY A 69 -12.60 17.39 12.93
C GLY A 69 -13.44 16.70 11.86
N GLU A 70 -13.39 17.13 10.60
CA GLU A 70 -14.00 16.39 9.50
C GLU A 70 -13.11 15.19 9.09
N SER A 71 -13.73 14.05 8.89
CA SER A 71 -13.11 12.85 8.34
C SER A 71 -14.06 12.25 7.29
N TYR A 72 -13.50 11.70 6.24
CA TYR A 72 -14.28 11.09 5.16
C TYR A 72 -13.76 9.67 4.92
N PRO A 73 -14.65 8.74 4.54
CA PRO A 73 -14.21 7.43 4.10
C PRO A 73 -13.40 7.51 2.80
N PRO A 74 -12.59 6.51 2.49
CA PRO A 74 -11.90 6.42 1.22
C PRO A 74 -12.85 6.52 0.02
N CYS A 75 -12.39 7.23 -1.02
CA CYS A 75 -13.12 7.40 -2.28
C CYS A 75 -12.58 6.53 -3.41
N LEU A 76 -11.33 6.08 -3.26
CA LEU A 76 -10.63 5.25 -4.22
C LEU A 76 -9.88 4.16 -3.46
N ALA A 77 -9.93 2.93 -3.94
CA ALA A 77 -9.04 1.85 -3.54
C ALA A 77 -8.14 1.47 -4.71
N GLN A 78 -6.87 1.21 -4.42
CA GLN A 78 -5.86 0.83 -5.41
C GLN A 78 -5.30 -0.55 -5.07
N VAL A 79 -5.24 -1.41 -6.08
CA VAL A 79 -4.72 -2.78 -5.95
C VAL A 79 -3.67 -3.02 -7.04
N ALA A 80 -2.42 -3.18 -6.65
CA ALA A 80 -1.34 -3.51 -7.56
C ALA A 80 -1.08 -5.03 -7.56
N THR A 81 -1.39 -5.68 -8.67
CA THR A 81 -1.00 -7.07 -8.95
C THR A 81 0.40 -7.10 -9.59
N ALA A 82 0.88 -8.28 -9.98
CA ALA A 82 2.14 -8.41 -10.72
C ALA A 82 2.10 -7.78 -12.12
N ARG A 83 0.91 -7.59 -12.70
CA ARG A 83 0.73 -7.20 -14.10
C ARG A 83 0.02 -5.86 -14.29
N THR A 84 -0.96 -5.57 -13.44
CA THR A 84 -1.88 -4.45 -13.63
C THR A 84 -2.14 -3.76 -12.29
N VAL A 85 -2.26 -2.46 -12.29
CA VAL A 85 -2.82 -1.73 -11.16
C VAL A 85 -4.28 -1.42 -11.43
N TYR A 86 -5.14 -1.90 -10.54
CA TYR A 86 -6.59 -1.69 -10.58
C TYR A 86 -6.99 -0.53 -9.67
N LEU A 87 -7.78 0.40 -10.20
CA LEU A 87 -8.29 1.55 -9.48
C LEU A 87 -9.82 1.45 -9.36
N PHE A 88 -10.30 1.35 -8.13
CA PHE A 88 -11.72 1.15 -7.81
C PHE A 88 -12.29 2.42 -7.19
N GLN A 89 -13.16 3.12 -7.92
CA GLN A 89 -13.88 4.27 -7.36
C GLN A 89 -15.01 3.79 -6.43
N LEU A 90 -14.92 4.11 -5.15
CA LEU A 90 -15.81 3.60 -4.09
C LEU A 90 -17.19 4.28 -4.06
N VAL A 91 -17.44 5.24 -4.94
CA VAL A 91 -18.79 5.73 -5.23
C VAL A 91 -19.65 4.69 -5.98
N ARG A 92 -19.02 3.63 -6.48
CA ARG A 92 -19.64 2.57 -7.27
C ARG A 92 -19.76 1.31 -6.42
N ALA A 93 -20.98 0.99 -5.96
CA ALA A 93 -21.21 -0.17 -5.12
C ALA A 93 -20.87 -1.52 -5.80
N GLU A 94 -20.85 -1.57 -7.13
CA GLU A 94 -20.51 -2.75 -7.91
C GLU A 94 -19.09 -3.24 -7.69
N VAL A 95 -18.17 -2.36 -7.22
CA VAL A 95 -16.77 -2.74 -6.94
C VAL A 95 -16.60 -3.40 -5.56
N PHE A 96 -17.54 -3.20 -4.64
CA PHE A 96 -17.41 -3.67 -3.25
C PHE A 96 -17.20 -5.18 -3.12
N PRO A 97 -17.92 -6.05 -3.85
CA PRO A 97 -17.70 -7.49 -3.72
C PRO A 97 -16.27 -7.93 -4.06
N VAL A 98 -15.64 -7.32 -5.06
CA VAL A 98 -14.26 -7.64 -5.47
C VAL A 98 -13.27 -7.22 -4.39
N ILE A 99 -13.43 -6.00 -3.86
CA ILE A 99 -12.55 -5.48 -2.81
C ILE A 99 -12.77 -6.25 -1.50
N ALA A 100 -14.02 -6.56 -1.15
CA ALA A 100 -14.33 -7.35 0.03
C ALA A 100 -13.74 -8.75 -0.06
N GLU A 101 -13.83 -9.41 -1.23
CA GLU A 101 -13.22 -10.72 -1.45
C GLU A 101 -11.69 -10.65 -1.26
N LEU A 102 -11.03 -9.64 -1.82
CA LEU A 102 -9.60 -9.43 -1.61
C LEU A 102 -9.27 -9.24 -0.13
N LEU A 103 -9.98 -8.33 0.56
CA LEU A 103 -9.70 -8.02 1.97
C LEU A 103 -9.97 -9.22 2.89
N ASN A 104 -10.98 -10.01 2.58
CA ASN A 104 -11.31 -11.25 3.30
C ASN A 104 -10.32 -12.39 3.03
N ALA A 105 -9.57 -12.39 1.91
CA ALA A 105 -8.72 -13.50 1.50
C ALA A 105 -7.51 -13.68 2.45
N PRO A 106 -7.43 -14.77 3.23
CA PRO A 106 -6.33 -14.97 4.16
C PRO A 106 -5.02 -15.40 3.48
N HIS A 107 -5.09 -15.91 2.24
CA HIS A 107 -3.93 -16.37 1.47
C HIS A 107 -3.24 -15.27 0.67
N ILE A 108 -3.86 -14.10 0.51
CA ILE A 108 -3.29 -12.95 -0.22
C ILE A 108 -2.83 -11.91 0.80
N VAL A 109 -1.58 -11.50 0.77
CA VAL A 109 -1.07 -10.38 1.56
C VAL A 109 -1.52 -9.06 0.93
N LYS A 110 -2.18 -8.19 1.70
CA LYS A 110 -2.45 -6.80 1.31
C LYS A 110 -1.38 -5.93 1.94
N ALA A 111 -0.36 -5.59 1.14
CA ALA A 111 0.78 -4.82 1.60
C ALA A 111 0.58 -3.32 1.31
N GLY A 112 0.66 -2.50 2.34
CA GLY A 112 0.54 -1.04 2.23
C GLY A 112 1.25 -0.32 3.35
N VAL A 113 1.03 0.98 3.47
CA VAL A 113 1.65 1.81 4.52
C VAL A 113 0.58 2.62 5.22
N SER A 114 0.51 2.51 6.56
CA SER A 114 -0.46 3.22 7.42
C SER A 114 -1.93 2.89 7.12
N LEU A 115 -2.22 1.63 6.78
CA LEU A 115 -3.54 1.18 6.33
C LEU A 115 -4.62 1.13 7.43
N ALA A 116 -4.24 1.14 8.71
CA ALA A 116 -5.18 0.85 9.81
C ALA A 116 -6.38 1.80 9.84
N HIS A 117 -6.14 3.11 9.70
CA HIS A 117 -7.21 4.11 9.68
C HIS A 117 -8.11 3.98 8.45
N ASP A 118 -7.51 3.76 7.28
CA ASP A 118 -8.24 3.67 6.02
C ASP A 118 -9.13 2.40 5.99
N LEU A 119 -8.62 1.27 6.48
CA LEU A 119 -9.40 0.05 6.60
C LEU A 119 -10.52 0.19 7.65
N HIS A 120 -10.28 0.93 8.74
CA HIS A 120 -11.31 1.21 9.72
C HIS A 120 -12.48 2.00 9.10
N THR A 121 -12.16 3.11 8.43
CA THR A 121 -13.18 3.97 7.79
C THR A 121 -13.79 3.34 6.55
N LEU A 122 -13.09 2.41 5.88
CA LEU A 122 -13.63 1.67 4.75
C LEU A 122 -14.78 0.71 5.16
N LYS A 123 -14.79 0.23 6.42
CA LYS A 123 -15.89 -0.57 6.97
C LYS A 123 -17.22 0.20 7.06
N ASP A 124 -17.16 1.54 7.06
CA ASP A 124 -18.38 2.38 6.99
C ASP A 124 -18.98 2.39 5.56
N VAL A 125 -18.20 1.97 4.56
CA VAL A 125 -18.64 1.95 3.15
C VAL A 125 -19.22 0.60 2.76
N PHE A 126 -18.57 -0.52 3.15
CA PHE A 126 -19.05 -1.87 2.90
C PHE A 126 -18.45 -2.86 3.93
N ALA A 127 -19.15 -3.98 4.13
CA ALA A 127 -18.74 -5.01 5.09
C ALA A 127 -17.60 -5.88 4.55
N PHE A 128 -16.57 -6.10 5.35
CA PHE A 128 -15.48 -7.03 5.11
C PHE A 128 -14.73 -7.37 6.40
N GLU A 129 -13.95 -8.46 6.37
CA GLU A 129 -12.96 -8.79 7.38
C GLU A 129 -11.55 -8.55 6.85
N ALA A 130 -10.74 -7.77 7.58
CA ALA A 130 -9.37 -7.47 7.16
C ALA A 130 -8.44 -8.63 7.53
N ASN A 131 -8.22 -9.57 6.63
CA ASN A 131 -7.32 -10.69 6.80
C ASN A 131 -5.99 -10.44 6.10
N ASN A 132 -4.87 -10.88 6.70
CA ASN A 132 -3.52 -10.84 6.13
C ASN A 132 -3.14 -9.47 5.54
N VAL A 133 -3.42 -8.41 6.31
CA VAL A 133 -2.98 -7.05 5.99
C VAL A 133 -1.62 -6.79 6.62
N LEU A 134 -0.67 -6.34 5.81
CA LEU A 134 0.69 -6.06 6.24
C LEU A 134 1.00 -4.57 6.10
N ASP A 135 1.15 -3.88 7.21
CA ASP A 135 1.63 -2.49 7.23
C ASP A 135 3.16 -2.47 7.16
N LEU A 136 3.68 -2.10 5.99
CA LEU A 136 5.12 -2.01 5.71
C LEU A 136 5.81 -0.94 6.55
N GLY A 137 5.10 0.10 6.96
CA GLY A 137 5.62 1.12 7.87
C GLY A 137 5.85 0.57 9.28
N ILE A 138 4.99 -0.34 9.76
CA ILE A 138 5.19 -1.06 11.01
C ILE A 138 6.39 -2.00 10.90
N VAL A 139 6.50 -2.77 9.82
CA VAL A 139 7.67 -3.63 9.55
C VAL A 139 8.96 -2.82 9.59
N ALA A 140 9.01 -1.72 8.83
CA ALA A 140 10.16 -0.84 8.76
C ALA A 140 10.57 -0.30 10.13
N ARG A 141 9.60 0.12 10.95
CA ARG A 141 9.85 0.59 12.33
C ARG A 141 10.43 -0.50 13.20
N HIS A 142 9.92 -1.73 13.10
CA HIS A 142 10.49 -2.88 13.86
C HIS A 142 11.90 -3.23 13.40
N CYS A 143 12.26 -2.94 12.17
CA CYS A 143 13.62 -3.05 11.65
C CYS A 143 14.52 -1.84 12.02
N GLY A 144 14.01 -0.87 12.78
CA GLY A 144 14.77 0.29 13.27
C GLY A 144 14.89 1.43 12.26
N LEU A 145 14.12 1.41 11.17
CA LEU A 145 14.04 2.54 10.23
C LEU A 145 13.25 3.69 10.88
N LYS A 146 13.74 4.92 10.73
CA LYS A 146 13.14 6.12 11.34
C LYS A 146 12.04 6.74 10.46
N GLN A 147 12.12 6.54 9.14
CA GLN A 147 11.24 7.12 8.15
C GLN A 147 10.46 5.99 7.46
N THR A 148 9.20 5.83 7.82
CA THR A 148 8.38 4.65 7.50
C THR A 148 7.28 4.90 6.48
N GLY A 149 7.16 6.11 5.94
CA GLY A 149 6.23 6.43 4.87
C GLY A 149 6.68 5.87 3.52
N VAL A 150 5.74 5.53 2.62
CA VAL A 150 5.99 4.86 1.34
C VAL A 150 7.09 5.53 0.51
N ARG A 151 7.11 6.87 0.45
CA ARG A 151 8.11 7.63 -0.33
C ARG A 151 9.52 7.50 0.22
N ASN A 152 9.67 7.52 1.56
CA ASN A 152 10.96 7.36 2.20
C ASN A 152 11.45 5.92 2.08
N LEU A 153 10.56 4.95 2.26
CA LEU A 153 10.88 3.53 2.08
C LEU A 153 11.28 3.23 0.63
N ALA A 154 10.57 3.79 -0.36
CA ALA A 154 10.94 3.65 -1.76
C ALA A 154 12.33 4.25 -2.03
N GLY A 155 12.62 5.44 -1.50
CA GLY A 155 13.96 6.05 -1.62
C GLY A 155 15.06 5.18 -1.02
N MET A 156 14.88 4.73 0.21
CA MET A 156 15.89 3.95 0.93
C MET A 156 16.09 2.54 0.35
N LEU A 157 15.00 1.84 0.03
CA LEU A 157 15.03 0.40 -0.22
C LEU A 157 14.91 0.03 -1.70
N LEU A 158 14.30 0.89 -2.52
CA LEU A 158 14.11 0.67 -3.95
C LEU A 158 14.99 1.59 -4.82
N GLY A 159 15.67 2.59 -4.21
CA GLY A 159 16.59 3.47 -4.91
C GLY A 159 15.94 4.46 -5.87
N PHE A 160 14.67 4.79 -5.70
CA PHE A 160 13.98 5.82 -6.47
C PHE A 160 13.05 6.67 -5.61
N ARG A 161 12.76 7.87 -6.06
CA ARG A 161 11.77 8.73 -5.41
C ARG A 161 10.45 8.74 -6.16
N ILE A 162 9.37 8.69 -5.41
CA ILE A 162 8.02 8.94 -5.92
C ILE A 162 7.82 10.45 -5.96
N ALA A 163 7.34 10.98 -7.09
CA ALA A 163 7.07 12.42 -7.24
C ALA A 163 6.10 12.90 -6.15
N LYS A 164 6.29 14.14 -5.68
CA LYS A 164 5.28 14.80 -4.85
C LYS A 164 4.05 14.98 -5.72
N GLY A 165 2.97 14.37 -5.35
CA GLY A 165 1.78 14.31 -6.16
C GLY A 165 0.58 15.00 -5.51
N THR A 166 -0.53 14.62 -5.99
CA THR A 166 -1.87 15.13 -5.80
C THR A 166 -2.54 14.68 -4.49
N LYS A 167 -1.77 14.37 -3.43
CA LYS A 167 -2.30 13.87 -2.15
C LYS A 167 -3.50 14.67 -1.61
N THR A 168 -3.50 15.98 -1.85
CA THR A 168 -4.58 16.91 -1.40
C THR A 168 -5.61 17.17 -2.50
N SER A 169 -5.64 16.39 -3.56
CA SER A 169 -6.62 16.58 -4.62
C SER A 169 -8.00 16.00 -4.25
N ASN A 170 -9.04 16.44 -4.95
CA ASN A 170 -10.38 15.90 -4.75
C ASN A 170 -10.51 14.51 -5.36
N TRP A 171 -10.31 13.47 -4.54
CA TRP A 171 -10.45 12.07 -4.93
C TRP A 171 -11.90 11.60 -5.10
N ALA A 172 -12.89 12.40 -4.64
CA ALA A 172 -14.31 12.12 -4.83
C ALA A 172 -14.85 12.55 -6.21
N THR A 173 -13.98 13.06 -7.10
CA THR A 173 -14.39 13.42 -8.46
C THR A 173 -14.78 12.19 -9.27
N ARG A 174 -15.79 12.33 -10.15
CA ARG A 174 -16.23 11.25 -11.05
C ARG A 174 -15.17 10.84 -12.07
N VAL A 175 -14.38 11.81 -12.53
CA VAL A 175 -13.32 11.60 -13.52
C VAL A 175 -12.00 12.00 -12.90
N LEU A 176 -11.12 11.04 -12.69
CA LEU A 176 -9.77 11.29 -12.21
C LEU A 176 -8.90 11.85 -13.35
N SER A 177 -8.07 12.82 -13.04
CA SER A 177 -7.05 13.30 -13.98
C SER A 177 -5.96 12.26 -14.20
N ALA A 178 -5.24 12.36 -15.31
CA ALA A 178 -4.08 11.50 -15.58
C ALA A 178 -3.02 11.56 -14.46
N ALA A 179 -2.86 12.73 -13.83
CA ALA A 179 -1.96 12.89 -12.70
C ALA A 179 -2.42 12.12 -11.45
N GLN A 180 -3.74 12.12 -11.16
CA GLN A 180 -4.31 11.33 -10.07
C GLN A 180 -4.17 9.82 -10.34
N ILE A 181 -4.51 9.38 -11.54
CA ILE A 181 -4.38 7.97 -11.94
C ILE A 181 -2.92 7.51 -11.80
N SER A 182 -1.97 8.27 -12.35
CA SER A 182 -0.54 7.95 -12.25
C SER A 182 -0.04 7.94 -10.80
N TYR A 183 -0.52 8.86 -9.96
CA TYR A 183 -0.16 8.93 -8.54
C TYR A 183 -0.68 7.71 -7.79
N ALA A 184 -1.97 7.42 -7.86
CA ALA A 184 -2.62 6.30 -7.18
C ALA A 184 -2.02 4.95 -7.61
N ALA A 185 -1.78 4.78 -8.91
CA ALA A 185 -1.15 3.57 -9.43
C ALA A 185 0.30 3.40 -8.92
N THR A 186 1.05 4.51 -8.81
CA THR A 186 2.44 4.48 -8.33
C THR A 186 2.52 4.11 -6.85
N ASP A 187 1.63 4.64 -6.01
CA ASP A 187 1.66 4.37 -4.57
C ASP A 187 1.32 2.90 -4.27
N ALA A 188 0.28 2.34 -4.90
CA ALA A 188 -0.04 0.92 -4.76
C ALA A 188 1.08 0.00 -5.31
N TRP A 189 1.62 0.33 -6.50
CA TRP A 189 2.75 -0.41 -7.06
C TRP A 189 3.97 -0.37 -6.16
N ALA A 190 4.33 0.79 -5.62
CA ALA A 190 5.45 0.94 -4.71
C ALA A 190 5.27 0.12 -3.43
N CYS A 191 4.05 0.01 -2.91
CA CYS A 191 3.74 -0.87 -1.78
C CYS A 191 4.02 -2.34 -2.12
N ARG A 192 3.65 -2.80 -3.32
CA ARG A 192 3.96 -4.16 -3.76
C ARG A 192 5.48 -4.39 -3.91
N GLU A 193 6.18 -3.48 -4.54
CA GLU A 193 7.65 -3.56 -4.71
C GLU A 193 8.38 -3.56 -3.36
N LEU A 194 7.93 -2.73 -2.41
CA LEU A 194 8.46 -2.72 -1.05
C LEU A 194 8.21 -4.05 -0.33
N TYR A 195 7.02 -4.64 -0.48
CA TYR A 195 6.76 -5.97 0.07
C TYR A 195 7.74 -7.02 -0.47
N LEU A 196 7.92 -7.08 -1.78
CA LEU A 196 8.87 -7.99 -2.43
C LEU A 196 10.31 -7.73 -1.97
N ARG A 197 10.69 -6.47 -1.81
CA ARG A 197 12.00 -6.08 -1.28
C ARG A 197 12.17 -6.53 0.17
N PHE A 198 11.18 -6.33 1.03
CA PHE A 198 11.20 -6.79 2.42
C PHE A 198 11.31 -8.32 2.50
N GLN A 199 10.57 -9.03 1.66
CA GLN A 199 10.65 -10.48 1.54
C GLN A 199 12.06 -10.93 1.14
N GLY A 200 12.62 -10.33 0.08
CA GLY A 200 13.96 -10.64 -0.41
C GLY A 200 15.08 -10.34 0.60
N LEU A 201 14.88 -9.35 1.47
CA LEU A 201 15.81 -9.03 2.56
C LEU A 201 15.60 -9.88 3.83
N GLY A 202 14.63 -10.78 3.86
CA GLY A 202 14.35 -11.61 5.03
C GLY A 202 13.68 -10.87 6.20
N LEU A 203 13.19 -9.63 5.98
CA LEU A 203 12.64 -8.79 7.05
C LEU A 203 11.27 -9.29 7.55
N LEU A 204 10.49 -9.95 6.69
CA LEU A 204 9.18 -10.48 7.04
C LEU A 204 9.29 -11.67 8.01
N GLN A 205 10.30 -12.52 7.84
CA GLN A 205 10.57 -13.65 8.73
C GLN A 205 10.94 -13.21 10.16
N MET A 206 11.57 -12.04 10.30
CA MET A 206 11.89 -11.47 11.61
C MET A 206 10.64 -11.11 12.42
N LEU A 207 9.55 -10.69 11.75
CA LEU A 207 8.29 -10.37 12.41
C LEU A 207 7.59 -11.63 12.93
N ASN A 208 7.50 -12.67 12.12
CA ASN A 208 6.88 -13.94 12.51
C ASN A 208 7.60 -14.55 13.72
N ALA A 209 8.93 -14.56 13.73
CA ALA A 209 9.73 -15.03 14.85
C ALA A 209 9.62 -14.17 16.13
N ARG A 210 9.11 -12.92 16.04
CA ARG A 210 8.79 -12.08 17.21
C ARG A 210 7.36 -12.32 17.70
N ALA A 211 6.42 -12.52 16.81
CA ALA A 211 5.03 -12.87 17.14
C ALA A 211 4.99 -14.19 17.95
N ASP A 212 5.79 -15.18 17.55
CA ASP A 212 5.94 -16.45 18.27
C ASP A 212 6.58 -16.29 19.66
N ALA A 213 7.42 -15.25 19.86
CA ALA A 213 8.12 -15.00 21.11
C ALA A 213 7.35 -14.09 22.11
N THR A 214 6.37 -13.30 21.63
CA THR A 214 5.67 -12.27 22.42
C THR A 214 4.15 -12.35 22.36
N GLY A 215 3.58 -13.38 21.70
CA GLY A 215 2.15 -13.48 21.39
C GLY A 215 1.79 -12.70 20.12
N PRO A 216 0.58 -12.96 19.56
CA PRO A 216 0.19 -12.39 18.26
C PRO A 216 0.21 -10.86 18.32
N LEU A 217 0.98 -10.24 17.41
CA LEU A 217 0.88 -8.82 17.11
C LEU A 217 -0.40 -8.57 16.29
N THR A 218 -1.55 -8.93 16.88
CA THR A 218 -2.84 -8.51 16.34
C THR A 218 -2.97 -7.02 16.64
N THR A 219 -2.85 -6.20 15.61
CA THR A 219 -3.49 -4.88 15.64
C THR A 219 -4.99 -5.13 15.63
N THR A 220 -5.55 -5.38 16.80
CA THR A 220 -6.99 -5.27 17.02
C THR A 220 -7.35 -3.79 16.95
N PRO A 221 -8.48 -3.44 16.34
CA PRO A 221 -8.88 -2.10 15.98
C PRO A 221 -9.01 -1.15 17.16
#